data_9937b31865cd83183d4d13f4deff4b61
#
_entry.id   9937b31865cd83183d4d13f4deff4b61
#
_cell.length_a   1.000
_cell.length_b   1.000
_cell.length_c   1.000
_cell.angle_alpha   90.00
_cell.angle_beta   90.00
_cell.angle_gamma   90.00
#
_symmetry.space_group_name_H-M   'P 1'
#
loop_
_entity.id
_entity.type
_entity.pdbx_description
1 polymer ?
#
loop_
_entity_poly.entity_id
_entity_poly.type
_entity_poly.pdbx_seq_one_letter_code
_entity_poly.pdbx_strand_id
1 'polypeptide(L)' 'EEIPLLSRIILIADAYDAMTSDRPYRKAMTKVEALEEIRKNAGTQFDPVLAELFLNEIANDL' A
#
# COMPACT_ATOMS: atom_id res chain seq x y z
N GLU A 1 0.75 -9.28 20.17
CA GLU A 1 1.19 -10.30 19.25
C GLU A 1 1.70 -9.71 17.95
N GLU A 2 2.87 -10.17 17.53
CA GLU A 2 3.52 -9.60 16.36
C GLU A 2 3.12 -10.30 15.08
N ILE A 3 2.84 -9.49 14.05
CA ILE A 3 2.59 -10.01 12.72
C ILE A 3 3.95 -10.21 12.05
N PRO A 4 4.21 -11.38 11.45
CA PRO A 4 5.49 -11.62 10.79
C PRO A 4 5.78 -10.58 9.71
N LEU A 5 7.06 -10.33 9.48
CA LEU A 5 7.49 -9.34 8.52
C LEU A 5 6.89 -9.58 7.13
N LEU A 6 6.91 -10.84 6.69
CA LEU A 6 6.38 -11.18 5.38
C LEU A 6 4.90 -10.83 5.28
N SER A 7 4.14 -11.11 6.33
CA SER A 7 2.71 -10.81 6.32
C SER A 7 2.45 -9.32 6.26
N ARG A 8 3.32 -8.52 6.89
CA ARG A 8 3.17 -7.07 6.86
C ARG A 8 3.45 -6.51 5.47
N ILE A 9 4.43 -7.09 4.78
CA ILE A 9 4.72 -6.69 3.41
C ILE A 9 3.57 -7.05 2.49
N ILE A 10 3.03 -8.26 2.65
CA ILE A 10 1.91 -8.71 1.83
C ILE A 10 0.68 -7.83 2.07
N LEU A 11 0.48 -7.41 3.30
CA LEU A 11 -0.67 -6.55 3.63
C LEU A 11 -0.62 -5.25 2.82
N ILE A 12 0.55 -4.63 2.74
CA ILE A 12 0.71 -3.39 1.98
C ILE A 12 0.50 -3.66 0.49
N ALA A 13 1.11 -4.72 -0.02
CA ALA A 13 0.98 -5.06 -1.42
C ALA A 13 -0.46 -5.36 -1.82
N ASP A 14 -1.17 -6.10 -0.96
CA ASP A 14 -2.57 -6.41 -1.20
C ASP A 14 -3.42 -5.15 -1.20
N ALA A 15 -3.15 -4.24 -0.27
CA ALA A 15 -3.88 -2.98 -0.21
C ALA A 15 -3.66 -2.16 -1.48
N TYR A 16 -2.42 -2.10 -1.94
CA TYR A 16 -2.09 -1.37 -3.16
C TYR A 16 -2.82 -1.98 -4.36
N ASP A 17 -2.78 -3.31 -4.45
CA ASP A 17 -3.45 -4.00 -5.55
C ASP A 17 -4.95 -3.74 -5.54
N ALA A 18 -5.54 -3.81 -4.36
CA ALA A 18 -6.99 -3.56 -4.23
C ALA A 18 -7.34 -2.14 -4.64
N MET A 19 -6.49 -1.17 -4.26
CA MET A 19 -6.76 0.23 -4.58
C MET A 19 -6.60 0.54 -6.06
N THR A 20 -5.70 -0.16 -6.74
CA THR A 20 -5.44 0.10 -8.15
C THR A 20 -6.19 -0.82 -9.08
N SER A 21 -7.11 -1.64 -8.56
CA SER A 21 -7.94 -2.54 -9.37
C SER A 21 -9.38 -2.05 -9.37
N ASP A 22 -10.04 -2.17 -10.54
CA ASP A 22 -11.46 -1.84 -10.63
C ASP A 22 -12.29 -2.83 -9.83
N ARG A 23 -13.29 -2.31 -9.16
CA ARG A 23 -14.26 -3.09 -8.40
C ARG A 23 -15.66 -2.76 -8.89
N PRO A 24 -16.64 -3.65 -8.70
CA PRO A 24 -18.01 -3.37 -9.13
C PRO A 24 -18.61 -2.11 -8.48
N TYR A 25 -18.11 -1.72 -7.33
CA TYR A 25 -18.68 -0.62 -6.56
C TYR A 25 -17.79 0.63 -6.54
N ARG A 26 -16.62 0.59 -7.21
CA ARG A 26 -15.79 1.78 -7.29
C ARG A 26 -14.72 1.60 -8.34
N LYS A 27 -14.23 2.72 -8.86
CA LYS A 27 -13.16 2.72 -9.83
C LYS A 27 -11.80 2.58 -9.16
N ALA A 28 -10.85 2.07 -9.91
CA ALA A 28 -9.47 1.98 -9.45
C ALA A 28 -8.88 3.36 -9.22
N MET A 29 -8.04 3.47 -8.20
CA MET A 29 -7.24 4.67 -7.99
C MET A 29 -6.08 4.67 -8.96
N THR A 30 -5.58 5.87 -9.25
CA THR A 30 -4.30 5.95 -9.96
C THR A 30 -3.19 5.52 -9.02
N LYS A 31 -2.00 5.25 -9.60
CA LYS A 31 -0.86 4.89 -8.75
C LYS A 31 -0.56 5.96 -7.73
N VAL A 32 -0.62 7.23 -8.15
CA VAL A 32 -0.32 8.34 -7.25
C VAL A 32 -1.32 8.38 -6.11
N GLU A 33 -2.60 8.20 -6.41
CA GLU A 33 -3.63 8.21 -5.38
C GLU A 33 -3.45 7.07 -4.39
N ALA A 34 -3.13 5.89 -4.89
CA ALA A 34 -2.91 4.73 -4.03
C ALA A 34 -1.70 4.94 -3.12
N LEU A 35 -0.62 5.49 -3.66
CA LEU A 35 0.57 5.76 -2.87
C LEU A 35 0.29 6.79 -1.77
N GLU A 36 -0.51 7.80 -2.07
CA GLU A 36 -0.91 8.77 -1.07
C GLU A 36 -1.70 8.12 0.05
N GLU A 37 -2.59 7.21 -0.31
CA GLU A 37 -3.39 6.52 0.69
C GLU A 37 -2.53 5.66 1.61
N ILE A 38 -1.54 4.97 1.03
CA ILE A 38 -0.62 4.17 1.83
C ILE A 38 0.18 5.07 2.77
N ARG A 39 0.63 6.23 2.28
CA ARG A 39 1.37 7.16 3.12
C ARG A 39 0.54 7.63 4.30
N LYS A 40 -0.74 7.94 4.05
CA LYS A 40 -1.63 8.42 5.12
C LYS A 40 -1.80 7.39 6.21
N ASN A 41 -1.76 6.12 5.86
CA ASN A 41 -2.00 5.05 6.83
C ASN A 41 -0.73 4.42 7.36
N ALA A 42 0.42 4.96 7.00
CA ALA A 42 1.69 4.51 7.56
C ALA A 42 1.71 4.86 9.05
N GLY A 43 2.05 3.88 9.87
CA GLY A 43 2.07 4.08 11.30
C GLY A 43 0.76 3.74 11.99
N THR A 44 -0.32 3.54 11.22
CA THR A 44 -1.59 3.10 11.78
C THR A 44 -1.95 1.72 11.25
N GLN A 45 -2.35 1.63 9.97
CA GLN A 45 -2.67 0.34 9.36
C GLN A 45 -1.44 -0.38 8.86
N PHE A 46 -0.42 0.37 8.44
CA PHE A 46 0.78 -0.21 7.86
C PHE A 46 1.99 0.12 8.72
N ASP A 47 2.95 -0.81 8.74
CA ASP A 47 4.24 -0.55 9.37
C ASP A 47 4.91 0.63 8.67
N PRO A 48 5.30 1.67 9.40
CA PRO A 48 5.81 2.88 8.75
C PRO A 48 7.10 2.67 7.96
N VAL A 49 7.99 1.79 8.44
CA VAL A 49 9.23 1.52 7.73
C VAL A 49 8.95 0.76 6.44
N LEU A 50 8.10 -0.25 6.50
CA LEU A 50 7.76 -1.03 5.32
C LEU A 50 6.95 -0.21 4.33
N ALA A 51 6.07 0.64 4.82
CA ALA A 51 5.30 1.51 3.94
C ALA A 51 6.22 2.44 3.17
N GLU A 52 7.22 2.99 3.83
CA GLU A 52 8.17 3.88 3.17
C GLU A 52 8.98 3.14 2.12
N LEU A 53 9.42 1.93 2.43
CA LEU A 53 10.16 1.13 1.45
C LEU A 53 9.29 0.82 0.24
N PHE A 54 8.04 0.47 0.47
CA PHE A 54 7.11 0.18 -0.61
C PHE A 54 6.88 1.41 -1.49
N LEU A 55 6.68 2.56 -0.86
CA LEU A 55 6.48 3.81 -1.59
C LEU A 55 7.67 4.16 -2.47
N ASN A 56 8.88 3.95 -1.94
CA ASN A 56 10.09 4.24 -2.71
C ASN A 56 10.23 3.31 -3.91
N GLU A 57 9.91 2.03 -3.72
CA GLU A 57 10.00 1.07 -4.82
C GLU A 57 9.02 1.39 -5.94
N ILE A 58 7.78 1.69 -5.57
CA ILE A 58 6.76 1.97 -6.58
C ILE A 58 7.05 3.31 -7.26
N ALA A 59 7.49 4.30 -6.50
CA ALA A 59 7.80 5.61 -7.06
C ALA A 59 8.92 5.53 -8.09
N ASN A 60 9.87 4.63 -7.89
CA ASN A 60 10.97 4.45 -8.84
C ASN A 60 10.49 3.84 -10.14
N ASP A 61 9.36 3.17 -10.14
CA ASP A 61 8.79 2.55 -11.33
C ASP A 61 7.89 3.49 -12.12
N LEU A 62 7.59 4.65 -11.57
CA LEU A 62 6.71 5.62 -12.24
C LEU A 62 7.45 6.47 -13.33
#